data_2397596f0adbe6c306800a6a5cbd6274
#
_entry.id   2397596f0adbe6c306800a6a5cbd6274
#
_cell.length_a   1.000
_cell.length_b   1.000
_cell.length_c   1.000
_cell.angle_alpha   90.00
_cell.angle_beta   90.00
_cell.angle_gamma   90.00
#
_symmetry.space_group_name_H-M   'P 1'
#
loop_
_entity.id
_entity.type
_entity.pdbx_description
1 polymer ?
#
loop_
_entity_poly.entity_id
_entity_poly.type
_entity_poly.pdbx_seq_one_letter_code
_entity_poly.pdbx_strand_id
1 'polypeptide(L)'
;MKKPVIAVVSFPGNNCEFESLRAVAQSGMMPLFFRWNDDRAKLEEVDGYFLVGGFSYEDRGRSGMVAGRDPLMDFIAREAEGGKVVIGNCNGAQILVESGLIPLDNGLRMSLARNTRRKNESFEATGFLSEWVWITPSAGKDRCATSDWEGTTGGERSRTMHLPIAHGEGRFVTEDKDLIADLRKNGQLAFSYCDAAGNISEDPIVTPNGSMYAAAGVCNPAGNVVALMPHPERTGNGKPYFDSLRRWIETNGRSKKSVRAGDTEGVLPARKKANGTEIFIATIIVNNEERTVEQTAKKFAPSIRLQQWKYLRTESKAPAELLSDLSVFNANKERAVIRRGGKLFRWDAAKKREEELADTPFAGALLMRKDVPDTGAAGLGRGGESGVCYAVSGIPEGVLRSQPLLEVFCNPHASELSVIS
;
A
#
# COMPACT_ATOMS: atom_id res chain seq x y z
N MET A 1 -8.52 6.91 37.37
CA MET A 1 -9.09 6.44 36.08
C MET A 1 -8.32 5.22 35.62
N LYS A 2 -8.98 4.21 35.05
CA LYS A 2 -8.31 3.04 34.41
C LYS A 2 -7.50 3.56 33.22
N LYS A 3 -6.24 3.12 33.07
CA LYS A 3 -5.41 3.51 31.91
C LYS A 3 -6.01 2.89 30.64
N PRO A 4 -6.10 3.61 29.53
CA PRO A 4 -6.52 3.04 28.26
C PRO A 4 -5.59 1.89 27.83
N VAL A 5 -6.17 0.81 27.28
CA VAL A 5 -5.45 -0.37 26.79
C VAL A 5 -5.41 -0.33 25.28
N ILE A 6 -4.21 -0.35 24.70
CA ILE A 6 -4.00 -0.34 23.25
C ILE A 6 -3.39 -1.66 22.80
N ALA A 7 -4.12 -2.39 21.96
CA ALA A 7 -3.58 -3.56 21.28
C ALA A 7 -2.58 -3.13 20.20
N VAL A 8 -1.31 -3.46 20.40
CA VAL A 8 -0.24 -3.28 19.43
C VAL A 8 -0.21 -4.52 18.54
N VAL A 9 -0.78 -4.40 17.35
CA VAL A 9 -1.07 -5.51 16.43
C VAL A 9 0.08 -5.70 15.45
N SER A 10 0.62 -6.92 15.42
CA SER A 10 1.71 -7.32 14.53
C SER A 10 1.28 -8.42 13.58
N PHE A 11 1.54 -8.21 12.28
CA PHE A 11 1.46 -9.21 11.22
C PHE A 11 2.83 -9.78 10.89
N PRO A 12 2.93 -10.97 10.25
CA PRO A 12 4.21 -11.53 9.83
C PRO A 12 5.01 -10.54 8.96
N GLY A 13 6.24 -10.21 9.37
CA GLY A 13 7.11 -9.25 8.68
C GLY A 13 7.07 -7.82 9.22
N ASN A 14 6.21 -7.51 10.19
CA ASN A 14 6.32 -6.27 10.94
C ASN A 14 7.63 -6.24 11.77
N ASN A 15 8.12 -5.06 12.10
CA ASN A 15 9.38 -4.88 12.85
C ASN A 15 9.42 -3.64 13.77
N CYS A 16 8.29 -2.96 13.97
CA CYS A 16 8.18 -1.78 14.83
C CYS A 16 7.43 -2.06 16.15
N GLU A 17 7.32 -3.31 16.58
CA GLU A 17 6.53 -3.72 17.74
C GLU A 17 7.06 -3.10 19.04
N PHE A 18 8.38 -3.19 19.27
CA PHE A 18 8.97 -2.75 20.54
C PHE A 18 8.93 -1.24 20.71
N GLU A 19 9.18 -0.48 19.64
CA GLU A 19 9.05 0.98 19.65
C GLU A 19 7.60 1.39 19.90
N SER A 20 6.65 0.68 19.28
CA SER A 20 5.22 0.92 19.43
C SER A 20 4.73 0.65 20.85
N LEU A 21 5.12 -0.49 21.44
CA LEU A 21 4.82 -0.81 22.84
C LEU A 21 5.36 0.26 23.79
N ARG A 22 6.62 0.69 23.57
CA ARG A 22 7.28 1.73 24.36
C ARG A 22 6.56 3.08 24.22
N ALA A 23 6.21 3.50 23.01
CA ALA A 23 5.54 4.78 22.76
C ALA A 23 4.17 4.84 23.44
N VAL A 24 3.37 3.76 23.34
CA VAL A 24 2.09 3.63 24.06
C VAL A 24 2.29 3.74 25.57
N ALA A 25 3.26 3.01 26.14
CA ALA A 25 3.54 3.03 27.58
C ALA A 25 4.00 4.41 28.05
N GLN A 26 4.90 5.08 27.30
CA GLN A 26 5.43 6.41 27.64
C GLN A 26 4.36 7.51 27.61
N SER A 27 3.27 7.31 26.89
CA SER A 27 2.11 8.21 26.89
C SER A 27 1.07 7.89 27.98
N GLY A 28 1.38 6.99 28.90
CA GLY A 28 0.55 6.67 30.07
C GLY A 28 -0.56 5.65 29.78
N MET A 29 -0.60 5.07 28.60
CA MET A 29 -1.52 3.99 28.23
C MET A 29 -0.91 2.61 28.56
N MET A 30 -1.71 1.56 28.50
CA MET A 30 -1.26 0.18 28.71
C MET A 30 -1.15 -0.52 27.35
N PRO A 31 0.05 -0.89 26.88
CA PRO A 31 0.22 -1.64 25.66
C PRO A 31 -0.10 -3.13 25.88
N LEU A 32 -0.85 -3.73 24.96
CA LEU A 32 -1.08 -5.17 24.85
C LEU A 32 -0.46 -5.65 23.54
N PHE A 33 0.59 -6.45 23.58
CA PHE A 33 1.13 -7.05 22.37
C PHE A 33 0.19 -8.12 21.83
N PHE A 34 -0.19 -8.02 20.55
CA PHE A 34 -1.12 -8.93 19.90
C PHE A 34 -0.57 -9.35 18.53
N ARG A 35 -0.37 -10.65 18.36
CA ARG A 35 -0.01 -11.22 17.06
C ARG A 35 -1.28 -11.52 16.27
N TRP A 36 -1.21 -11.37 14.96
CA TRP A 36 -2.30 -11.60 14.01
C TRP A 36 -3.08 -12.92 14.23
N ASN A 37 -2.43 -13.94 14.75
CA ASN A 37 -2.97 -15.28 15.00
C ASN A 37 -3.20 -15.60 16.50
N ASP A 38 -3.06 -14.63 17.39
CA ASP A 38 -3.40 -14.79 18.81
C ASP A 38 -4.92 -14.93 19.00
N ASP A 39 -5.31 -15.48 20.15
CA ASP A 39 -6.72 -15.60 20.53
C ASP A 39 -7.36 -14.20 20.66
N ARG A 40 -8.45 -13.99 19.92
CA ARG A 40 -9.19 -12.73 19.88
C ARG A 40 -9.85 -12.36 21.21
N ALA A 41 -10.05 -13.33 22.12
CA ALA A 41 -10.53 -13.06 23.49
C ALA A 41 -9.64 -12.03 24.21
N LYS A 42 -8.34 -11.94 23.88
CA LYS A 42 -7.45 -10.91 24.42
C LYS A 42 -7.84 -9.49 24.02
N LEU A 43 -8.64 -9.31 22.97
CA LEU A 43 -9.06 -8.00 22.43
C LEU A 43 -10.39 -7.49 23.01
N GLU A 44 -11.05 -8.25 23.89
CA GLU A 44 -12.37 -7.87 24.43
C GLU A 44 -12.33 -6.56 25.23
N GLU A 45 -11.26 -6.34 26.00
CA GLU A 45 -11.13 -5.19 26.90
C GLU A 45 -10.20 -4.08 26.38
N VAL A 46 -9.80 -4.09 25.11
CA VAL A 46 -8.96 -3.01 24.58
C VAL A 46 -9.79 -1.79 24.20
N ASP A 47 -9.20 -0.62 24.38
CA ASP A 47 -9.81 0.67 24.03
C ASP A 47 -9.45 1.13 22.63
N GLY A 48 -8.42 0.50 22.00
CA GLY A 48 -8.01 0.80 20.64
C GLY A 48 -6.93 -0.14 20.11
N TYR A 49 -6.59 0.07 18.84
CA TYR A 49 -5.67 -0.75 18.08
C TYR A 49 -4.58 0.10 17.46
N PHE A 50 -3.35 -0.38 17.48
CA PHE A 50 -2.22 0.20 16.80
C PHE A 50 -1.62 -0.84 15.83
N LEU A 51 -1.84 -0.65 14.53
CA LEU A 51 -1.21 -1.44 13.47
C LEU A 51 0.21 -0.91 13.25
N VAL A 52 1.20 -1.73 13.56
CA VAL A 52 2.60 -1.29 13.59
C VAL A 52 3.22 -1.21 12.19
N GLY A 53 4.33 -0.49 12.10
CA GLY A 53 5.16 -0.41 10.89
C GLY A 53 5.95 -1.69 10.62
N GLY A 54 6.56 -1.76 9.44
CA GLY A 54 7.38 -2.86 8.96
C GLY A 54 7.01 -3.26 7.54
N PHE A 55 7.01 -4.57 7.25
CA PHE A 55 6.81 -5.14 5.92
C PHE A 55 5.88 -6.36 6.03
N SER A 56 4.60 -6.13 6.38
CA SER A 56 3.64 -7.22 6.55
C SER A 56 3.61 -8.12 5.30
N TYR A 57 3.79 -9.43 5.51
CA TYR A 57 3.93 -10.44 4.45
C TYR A 57 4.98 -10.07 3.40
N GLU A 58 6.07 -9.38 3.79
CA GLU A 58 7.18 -8.95 2.92
C GLU A 58 6.71 -8.04 1.76
N ASP A 59 5.62 -7.28 1.95
CA ASP A 59 4.96 -6.41 0.96
C ASP A 59 4.57 -7.14 -0.34
N ARG A 60 4.33 -8.46 -0.28
CA ARG A 60 4.00 -9.29 -1.44
C ARG A 60 2.72 -8.83 -2.11
N GLY A 61 2.77 -8.74 -3.45
CA GLY A 61 1.73 -8.14 -4.27
C GLY A 61 1.80 -6.61 -4.25
N ARG A 62 1.58 -5.99 -3.12
CA ARG A 62 1.83 -4.59 -2.75
C ARG A 62 1.73 -4.41 -1.25
N SER A 63 2.34 -3.35 -0.74
CA SER A 63 2.43 -3.08 0.69
C SER A 63 1.06 -2.98 1.36
N GLY A 64 0.87 -3.73 2.45
CA GLY A 64 -0.38 -3.75 3.22
C GLY A 64 -1.52 -4.60 2.64
N MET A 65 -1.45 -5.02 1.36
CA MET A 65 -2.56 -5.69 0.66
C MET A 65 -2.98 -7.01 1.33
N VAL A 66 -2.03 -7.86 1.65
CA VAL A 66 -2.32 -9.20 2.23
C VAL A 66 -2.88 -9.08 3.64
N ALA A 67 -2.26 -8.23 4.47
CA ALA A 67 -2.72 -7.96 5.83
C ALA A 67 -4.07 -7.24 5.85
N GLY A 68 -4.31 -6.29 4.94
CA GLY A 68 -5.59 -5.58 4.81
C GLY A 68 -6.79 -6.49 4.51
N ARG A 69 -6.52 -7.71 4.01
CA ARG A 69 -7.53 -8.75 3.73
C ARG A 69 -7.50 -9.90 4.74
N ASP A 70 -6.78 -9.75 5.84
CA ASP A 70 -6.79 -10.72 6.92
C ASP A 70 -8.13 -10.65 7.69
N PRO A 71 -8.74 -11.78 8.12
CA PRO A 71 -9.95 -11.78 8.93
C PRO A 71 -9.86 -11.00 10.25
N LEU A 72 -8.64 -10.72 10.73
CA LEU A 72 -8.42 -9.83 11.87
C LEU A 72 -8.83 -8.39 11.51
N MET A 73 -8.60 -7.94 10.28
CA MET A 73 -8.99 -6.60 9.84
C MET A 73 -10.50 -6.43 9.76
N ASP A 74 -11.26 -7.48 9.41
CA ASP A 74 -12.73 -7.45 9.48
C ASP A 74 -13.23 -7.28 10.93
N PHE A 75 -12.53 -7.89 11.89
CA PHE A 75 -12.82 -7.71 13.31
C PHE A 75 -12.50 -6.27 13.75
N ILE A 76 -11.30 -5.76 13.43
CA ILE A 76 -10.87 -4.40 13.78
C ILE A 76 -11.79 -3.34 13.13
N ALA A 77 -12.25 -3.58 11.90
CA ALA A 77 -13.20 -2.70 11.22
C ALA A 77 -14.52 -2.56 12.00
N ARG A 78 -15.10 -3.69 12.46
CA ARG A 78 -16.32 -3.65 13.30
C ARG A 78 -16.09 -2.92 14.63
N GLU A 79 -14.93 -3.09 15.24
CA GLU A 79 -14.55 -2.37 16.45
C GLU A 79 -14.43 -0.85 16.21
N ALA A 80 -13.86 -0.46 15.07
CA ALA A 80 -13.79 0.93 14.64
C ALA A 80 -15.16 1.54 14.35
N GLU A 81 -16.06 0.79 13.70
CA GLU A 81 -17.47 1.16 13.53
C GLU A 81 -18.17 1.36 14.90
N GLY A 82 -17.80 0.56 15.90
CA GLY A 82 -18.22 0.72 17.29
C GLY A 82 -17.62 1.93 18.02
N GLY A 83 -16.71 2.67 17.36
CA GLY A 83 -16.09 3.90 17.86
C GLY A 83 -14.75 3.69 18.57
N LYS A 84 -14.19 2.46 18.63
CA LYS A 84 -12.82 2.27 19.12
C LYS A 84 -11.82 2.94 18.18
N VAL A 85 -10.71 3.40 18.72
CA VAL A 85 -9.66 4.03 17.90
C VAL A 85 -8.81 3.00 17.22
N VAL A 86 -8.39 3.30 15.98
CA VAL A 86 -7.42 2.51 15.21
C VAL A 86 -6.40 3.45 14.60
N ILE A 87 -5.14 3.27 14.96
CA ILE A 87 -4.04 3.99 14.31
C ILE A 87 -3.17 3.02 13.54
N GLY A 88 -2.62 3.47 12.42
CA GLY A 88 -1.65 2.72 11.62
C GLY A 88 -0.52 3.62 11.16
N ASN A 89 0.73 3.24 11.49
CA ASN A 89 1.91 4.00 11.10
C ASN A 89 2.71 3.23 10.05
N CYS A 90 3.20 3.90 9.00
CA CYS A 90 3.97 3.32 7.90
C CYS A 90 3.22 2.11 7.29
N ASN A 91 3.69 0.87 7.49
CA ASN A 91 2.99 -0.33 7.01
C ASN A 91 1.58 -0.46 7.61
N GLY A 92 1.36 -0.04 8.85
CA GLY A 92 0.02 0.04 9.44
C GLY A 92 -0.90 0.99 8.67
N ALA A 93 -0.39 2.10 8.16
CA ALA A 93 -1.16 3.02 7.30
C ALA A 93 -1.50 2.36 5.95
N GLN A 94 -0.55 1.63 5.37
CA GLN A 94 -0.78 0.86 4.14
C GLN A 94 -1.88 -0.18 4.33
N ILE A 95 -1.88 -0.90 5.46
CA ILE A 95 -2.93 -1.87 5.82
C ILE A 95 -4.30 -1.19 5.93
N LEU A 96 -4.39 -0.02 6.60
CA LEU A 96 -5.64 0.73 6.74
C LEU A 96 -6.20 1.21 5.40
N VAL A 97 -5.34 1.66 4.50
CA VAL A 97 -5.74 2.07 3.14
C VAL A 97 -6.20 0.85 2.33
N GLU A 98 -5.44 -0.24 2.35
CA GLU A 98 -5.75 -1.47 1.60
C GLU A 98 -6.97 -2.23 2.15
N SER A 99 -7.31 -2.06 3.43
CA SER A 99 -8.55 -2.60 4.00
C SER A 99 -9.80 -1.75 3.69
N GLY A 100 -9.62 -0.56 3.09
CA GLY A 100 -10.70 0.38 2.79
C GLY A 100 -11.21 1.18 3.98
N LEU A 101 -10.61 1.06 5.17
CA LEU A 101 -10.95 1.85 6.35
C LEU A 101 -10.54 3.33 6.19
N ILE A 102 -9.55 3.59 5.39
CA ILE A 102 -9.09 4.93 5.00
C ILE A 102 -9.28 5.10 3.50
N PRO A 103 -9.84 6.23 3.03
CA PRO A 103 -10.22 7.43 3.79
C PRO A 103 -11.70 7.48 4.21
N LEU A 104 -12.59 6.62 3.68
CA LEU A 104 -14.04 6.80 3.78
C LEU A 104 -14.80 5.61 4.42
N ASP A 105 -14.11 4.60 4.92
CA ASP A 105 -14.71 3.34 5.44
C ASP A 105 -15.59 2.60 4.41
N ASN A 106 -15.32 2.75 3.11
CA ASN A 106 -16.18 2.24 2.03
C ASN A 106 -15.42 1.59 0.88
N GLY A 107 -14.32 0.89 1.17
CA GLY A 107 -13.49 0.22 0.17
C GLY A 107 -12.31 1.07 -0.31
N LEU A 108 -11.62 0.59 -1.36
CA LEU A 108 -10.47 1.29 -1.89
C LEU A 108 -10.86 2.60 -2.57
N ARG A 109 -10.39 3.71 -2.03
CA ARG A 109 -10.61 5.06 -2.57
C ARG A 109 -9.30 5.82 -2.77
N MET A 110 -8.20 5.26 -2.29
CA MET A 110 -6.85 5.79 -2.46
C MET A 110 -5.82 4.66 -2.35
N SER A 111 -4.56 4.98 -2.58
CA SER A 111 -3.43 4.07 -2.41
C SER A 111 -2.25 4.75 -1.74
N LEU A 112 -1.41 3.96 -1.07
CA LEU A 112 -0.05 4.31 -0.72
C LEU A 112 0.87 3.70 -1.76
N ALA A 113 1.14 4.45 -2.82
CA ALA A 113 1.87 4.00 -4.00
C ALA A 113 3.39 4.11 -3.82
N ARG A 114 4.14 3.56 -4.78
CA ARG A 114 5.60 3.69 -4.82
C ARG A 114 6.03 5.14 -4.80
N ASN A 115 7.08 5.42 -4.03
CA ASN A 115 7.66 6.74 -3.94
C ASN A 115 8.19 7.20 -5.29
N THR A 116 7.81 8.40 -5.71
CA THR A 116 8.28 9.01 -6.95
C THR A 116 8.51 10.49 -6.76
N ARG A 117 9.38 11.06 -7.57
CA ARG A 117 9.51 12.52 -7.72
C ARG A 117 9.32 12.91 -9.16
N ARG A 118 8.77 14.09 -9.36
CA ARG A 118 8.69 14.67 -10.68
C ARG A 118 10.06 15.25 -11.07
N LYS A 119 10.54 14.89 -12.26
CA LYS A 119 11.74 15.46 -12.85
C LYS A 119 11.41 15.90 -14.27
N ASN A 120 11.33 17.21 -14.48
CA ASN A 120 10.82 17.80 -15.72
C ASN A 120 9.38 17.30 -16.02
N GLU A 121 9.18 16.68 -17.18
CA GLU A 121 7.88 16.12 -17.61
C GLU A 121 7.72 14.63 -17.27
N SER A 122 8.74 14.01 -16.65
CA SER A 122 8.73 12.58 -16.28
C SER A 122 8.67 12.36 -14.77
N PHE A 123 8.35 11.13 -14.38
CA PHE A 123 8.45 10.67 -13.00
C PHE A 123 9.59 9.68 -12.86
N GLU A 124 10.41 9.87 -11.82
CA GLU A 124 11.47 8.94 -11.44
C GLU A 124 11.09 8.24 -10.12
N ALA A 125 11.37 6.93 -10.03
CA ALA A 125 11.28 6.23 -8.76
C ALA A 125 12.37 6.75 -7.82
N THR A 126 11.98 7.12 -6.59
CA THR A 126 12.97 7.48 -5.55
C THR A 126 13.43 6.26 -4.76
N GLY A 127 12.77 5.12 -4.95
CA GLY A 127 13.06 3.89 -4.21
C GLY A 127 12.66 3.99 -2.74
N PHE A 128 13.39 3.24 -1.91
CA PHE A 128 13.19 3.26 -0.46
C PHE A 128 13.80 4.53 0.13
N LEU A 129 12.96 5.32 0.82
CA LEU A 129 13.37 6.52 1.54
C LEU A 129 13.60 6.18 3.01
N SER A 130 14.73 6.61 3.57
CA SER A 130 15.08 6.49 4.98
C SER A 130 15.70 7.82 5.43
N GLU A 131 14.84 8.73 5.84
CA GLU A 131 15.23 10.11 6.18
C GLU A 131 14.29 10.73 7.21
N TRP A 132 14.62 11.93 7.67
CA TRP A 132 13.83 12.70 8.61
C TRP A 132 13.03 13.75 7.87
N VAL A 133 11.75 13.88 8.22
CA VAL A 133 10.80 14.82 7.61
C VAL A 133 10.11 15.63 8.71
N TRP A 134 9.65 16.81 8.34
CA TRP A 134 8.75 17.58 9.18
C TRP A 134 7.31 17.36 8.76
N ILE A 135 6.42 17.24 9.76
CA ILE A 135 4.98 17.20 9.54
C ILE A 135 4.27 18.19 10.46
N THR A 136 3.09 18.64 10.03
CA THR A 136 2.20 19.47 10.83
C THR A 136 0.76 18.96 10.72
N PRO A 137 -0.09 19.09 11.77
CA PRO A 137 -1.52 18.88 11.63
C PRO A 137 -2.11 19.84 10.59
N SER A 138 -2.77 19.29 9.60
CA SER A 138 -3.55 20.06 8.58
C SER A 138 -5.01 20.20 8.98
N ALA A 139 -5.44 19.38 9.94
CA ALA A 139 -6.79 19.36 10.50
C ALA A 139 -6.88 20.14 11.81
N GLY A 140 -8.12 20.46 12.21
CA GLY A 140 -8.41 21.04 13.53
C GLY A 140 -8.00 20.12 14.67
N LYS A 141 -7.79 20.71 15.85
CA LYS A 141 -7.30 20.03 17.05
C LYS A 141 -8.12 18.80 17.45
N ASP A 142 -9.45 18.89 17.34
CA ASP A 142 -10.40 17.84 17.74
C ASP A 142 -10.92 17.01 16.55
N ARG A 143 -10.23 17.08 15.39
CA ARG A 143 -10.75 16.43 14.18
C ARG A 143 -10.55 14.93 14.17
N CYS A 144 -9.43 14.44 14.69
CA CYS A 144 -9.14 13.01 14.79
C CYS A 144 -8.35 12.66 16.04
N ALA A 145 -8.28 11.37 16.34
CA ALA A 145 -7.70 10.84 17.56
C ALA A 145 -6.26 11.28 17.86
N THR A 146 -5.54 11.75 16.85
CA THR A 146 -4.11 12.09 16.97
C THR A 146 -3.77 13.53 16.61
N SER A 147 -4.77 14.42 16.38
CA SER A 147 -4.54 15.80 15.93
C SER A 147 -4.53 16.85 17.05
N ASP A 148 -4.87 16.49 18.30
CA ASP A 148 -4.80 17.37 19.47
C ASP A 148 -3.41 17.38 20.09
N TRP A 149 -2.46 18.06 19.45
CA TRP A 149 -1.14 18.22 20.03
C TRP A 149 -0.54 19.60 19.74
N GLU A 150 0.24 20.05 20.70
CA GLU A 150 1.13 21.19 20.59
C GLU A 150 2.51 20.72 21.05
N GLY A 151 3.48 20.84 20.17
CA GLY A 151 4.88 20.54 20.48
C GLY A 151 5.65 21.80 20.89
N THR A 152 6.84 21.60 21.40
CA THR A 152 7.83 22.67 21.58
C THR A 152 9.03 22.34 20.72
N THR A 153 9.38 23.22 19.78
CA THR A 153 10.61 23.11 18.98
C THR A 153 11.47 24.33 19.32
N GLY A 154 12.69 24.12 19.81
CA GLY A 154 13.60 25.22 20.16
C GLY A 154 13.13 26.14 21.27
N GLY A 155 12.22 25.70 22.15
CA GLY A 155 11.68 26.50 23.27
C GLY A 155 10.43 27.32 22.93
N GLU A 156 9.98 27.33 21.68
CA GLU A 156 8.73 27.95 21.24
C GLU A 156 7.64 26.90 21.01
N ARG A 157 6.37 27.26 21.21
CA ARG A 157 5.23 26.41 20.87
C ARG A 157 5.18 26.20 19.34
N SER A 158 5.44 24.98 18.92
CA SER A 158 5.40 24.58 17.52
C SER A 158 4.36 23.49 17.30
N ARG A 159 3.67 23.56 16.17
CA ARG A 159 2.78 22.49 15.71
C ARG A 159 3.48 21.54 14.73
N THR A 160 4.82 21.52 14.68
CA THR A 160 5.57 20.63 13.79
C THR A 160 6.18 19.48 14.58
N MET A 161 6.25 18.30 13.97
CA MET A 161 7.02 17.14 14.45
C MET A 161 8.10 16.78 13.44
N HIS A 162 9.32 16.56 13.93
CA HIS A 162 10.43 16.03 13.13
C HIS A 162 10.50 14.53 13.35
N LEU A 163 10.10 13.75 12.34
CA LEU A 163 9.90 12.30 12.42
C LEU A 163 10.69 11.56 11.34
N PRO A 164 11.14 10.32 11.58
CA PRO A 164 11.72 9.50 10.53
C PRO A 164 10.64 8.90 9.64
N ILE A 165 10.98 8.72 8.35
CA ILE A 165 10.29 7.87 7.40
C ILE A 165 11.20 6.72 6.97
N ALA A 166 10.62 5.55 6.66
CA ALA A 166 11.34 4.37 6.19
C ALA A 166 10.41 3.49 5.33
N HIS A 167 10.24 3.84 4.06
CA HIS A 167 9.29 3.15 3.16
C HIS A 167 9.64 3.28 1.68
N GLY A 168 9.23 2.27 0.88
CA GLY A 168 9.27 2.30 -0.59
C GLY A 168 7.95 2.70 -1.22
N GLU A 169 6.83 2.46 -0.52
CA GLU A 169 5.47 2.76 -0.91
C GLU A 169 4.81 3.62 0.19
N GLY A 170 4.90 4.94 0.06
CA GLY A 170 4.37 5.88 1.07
C GLY A 170 3.66 7.08 0.48
N ARG A 171 3.48 7.08 -0.83
CA ARG A 171 2.90 8.18 -1.59
C ARG A 171 1.38 8.08 -1.60
N PHE A 172 0.68 8.93 -0.84
CA PHE A 172 -0.78 9.06 -0.90
C PHE A 172 -1.22 9.55 -2.28
N VAL A 173 -2.01 8.73 -2.98
CA VAL A 173 -2.56 9.03 -4.30
C VAL A 173 -3.99 8.54 -4.46
N THR A 174 -4.73 9.16 -5.36
CA THR A 174 -6.05 8.73 -5.81
C THR A 174 -6.29 9.16 -7.26
N GLU A 175 -7.03 8.35 -8.01
CA GLU A 175 -7.56 8.72 -9.34
C GLU A 175 -8.85 9.56 -9.23
N ASP A 176 -9.48 9.59 -8.05
CA ASP A 176 -10.64 10.44 -7.78
C ASP A 176 -10.16 11.88 -7.52
N LYS A 177 -10.31 12.74 -8.52
CA LYS A 177 -9.78 14.11 -8.50
C LYS A 177 -10.45 14.99 -7.43
N ASP A 178 -11.68 14.68 -7.06
CA ASP A 178 -12.44 15.46 -6.08
C ASP A 178 -12.17 14.99 -4.65
N LEU A 179 -11.83 13.72 -4.48
CA LEU A 179 -11.64 13.11 -3.16
C LEU A 179 -10.66 13.88 -2.27
N ILE A 180 -9.47 14.21 -2.76
CA ILE A 180 -8.46 14.91 -1.95
C ILE A 180 -8.92 16.29 -1.55
N ALA A 181 -9.60 17.03 -2.43
CA ALA A 181 -10.19 18.33 -2.11
C ALA A 181 -11.26 18.20 -1.01
N ASP A 182 -12.09 17.16 -1.10
CA ASP A 182 -13.11 16.85 -0.09
C ASP A 182 -12.49 16.42 1.24
N LEU A 183 -11.45 15.59 1.23
CA LEU A 183 -10.73 15.21 2.44
C LEU A 183 -10.12 16.44 3.14
N ARG A 184 -9.56 17.37 2.37
CA ARG A 184 -9.02 18.63 2.90
C ARG A 184 -10.13 19.50 3.49
N LYS A 185 -11.23 19.69 2.77
CA LYS A 185 -12.40 20.46 3.20
C LYS A 185 -13.03 19.90 4.48
N ASN A 186 -13.08 18.57 4.60
CA ASN A 186 -13.64 17.87 5.74
C ASN A 186 -12.64 17.69 6.90
N GLY A 187 -11.40 18.20 6.76
CA GLY A 187 -10.33 18.04 7.73
C GLY A 187 -9.82 16.60 7.87
N GLN A 188 -10.08 15.73 6.89
CA GLN A 188 -9.64 14.33 6.91
C GLN A 188 -8.18 14.18 6.44
N LEU A 189 -7.63 15.16 5.71
CA LEU A 189 -6.18 15.28 5.53
C LEU A 189 -5.59 15.72 6.86
N ALA A 190 -5.31 14.74 7.75
CA ALA A 190 -5.01 14.98 9.14
C ALA A 190 -3.64 15.62 9.36
N PHE A 191 -2.65 15.19 8.56
CA PHE A 191 -1.26 15.65 8.63
C PHE A 191 -0.70 15.91 7.25
N SER A 192 0.12 16.95 7.12
CA SER A 192 0.86 17.26 5.90
C SER A 192 2.36 17.35 6.16
N TYR A 193 3.15 17.01 5.15
CA TYR A 193 4.58 17.32 5.12
C TYR A 193 4.78 18.84 5.07
N CYS A 194 5.76 19.33 5.80
CA CYS A 194 6.07 20.76 5.88
C CYS A 194 7.59 20.96 6.03
N ASP A 195 8.03 22.20 5.96
CA ASP A 195 9.37 22.59 6.40
C ASP A 195 9.44 22.74 7.93
N ALA A 196 10.62 23.05 8.46
CA ALA A 196 10.83 23.26 9.90
C ALA A 196 10.01 24.41 10.47
N ALA A 197 9.60 25.38 9.66
CA ALA A 197 8.76 26.51 10.05
C ALA A 197 7.25 26.18 10.00
N GLY A 198 6.88 24.99 9.47
CA GLY A 198 5.49 24.55 9.35
C GLY A 198 4.83 24.92 8.04
N ASN A 199 5.58 25.40 7.05
CA ASN A 199 5.02 25.71 5.71
C ASN A 199 4.83 24.42 4.93
N ILE A 200 3.58 24.10 4.59
CA ILE A 200 3.21 22.91 3.80
C ILE A 200 3.61 23.13 2.35
N SER A 201 4.29 22.16 1.73
CA SER A 201 4.73 22.23 0.35
C SER A 201 4.83 20.85 -0.28
N GLU A 202 4.46 20.77 -1.57
CA GLU A 202 4.68 19.58 -2.42
C GLU A 202 6.09 19.55 -3.05
N ASP A 203 6.96 20.53 -2.71
CA ASP A 203 8.35 20.51 -3.15
C ASP A 203 9.03 19.20 -2.72
N PRO A 204 9.78 18.52 -3.60
CA PRO A 204 10.44 17.25 -3.28
C PRO A 204 11.42 17.29 -2.10
N ILE A 205 11.89 18.47 -1.69
CA ILE A 205 12.71 18.63 -0.46
C ILE A 205 11.83 18.50 0.79
N VAL A 206 10.56 18.92 0.70
CA VAL A 206 9.59 18.90 1.81
C VAL A 206 8.75 17.63 1.80
N THR A 207 8.30 17.20 0.62
CA THR A 207 7.49 15.99 0.39
C THR A 207 8.25 14.98 -0.48
N PRO A 208 9.25 14.27 0.10
CA PRO A 208 10.22 13.51 -0.69
C PRO A 208 9.64 12.26 -1.37
N ASN A 209 8.50 11.77 -0.90
CA ASN A 209 7.81 10.61 -1.47
C ASN A 209 6.85 10.94 -2.61
N GLY A 210 6.58 12.24 -2.85
CA GLY A 210 5.68 12.71 -3.90
C GLY A 210 4.19 12.56 -3.59
N SER A 211 3.80 12.49 -2.32
CA SER A 211 2.38 12.46 -1.90
C SER A 211 1.61 13.67 -2.42
N MET A 212 0.40 13.43 -2.92
CA MET A 212 -0.52 14.49 -3.37
C MET A 212 -0.86 15.42 -2.19
N TYR A 213 -0.87 16.74 -2.44
CA TYR A 213 -1.16 17.78 -1.45
C TYR A 213 -0.30 17.69 -0.18
N ALA A 214 0.94 17.22 -0.33
CA ALA A 214 1.85 16.99 0.77
C ALA A 214 1.27 16.09 1.88
N ALA A 215 0.36 15.17 1.56
CA ALA A 215 -0.31 14.31 2.53
C ALA A 215 0.70 13.41 3.26
N ALA A 216 0.79 13.54 4.57
CA ALA A 216 1.56 12.67 5.44
C ALA A 216 0.67 11.69 6.22
N GLY A 217 -0.61 12.06 6.46
CA GLY A 217 -1.59 11.22 7.14
C GLY A 217 -3.02 11.62 6.88
N VAL A 218 -3.90 10.62 6.87
CA VAL A 218 -5.33 10.75 6.57
C VAL A 218 -6.16 10.06 7.66
N CYS A 219 -7.30 10.64 8.04
CA CYS A 219 -8.25 10.00 8.95
C CYS A 219 -9.58 9.67 8.25
N ASN A 220 -10.34 8.74 8.84
CA ASN A 220 -11.70 8.44 8.39
C ASN A 220 -12.68 9.57 8.75
N PRO A 221 -13.95 9.53 8.25
CA PRO A 221 -14.95 10.56 8.55
C PRO A 221 -15.22 10.76 10.03
N ALA A 222 -15.20 9.70 10.84
CA ALA A 222 -15.42 9.76 12.29
C ALA A 222 -14.20 10.28 13.08
N GLY A 223 -12.99 10.23 12.47
CA GLY A 223 -11.75 10.68 13.09
C GLY A 223 -11.10 9.68 14.06
N ASN A 224 -11.71 8.52 14.24
CA ASN A 224 -11.18 7.46 15.12
C ASN A 224 -10.24 6.48 14.42
N VAL A 225 -10.19 6.47 13.09
CA VAL A 225 -9.20 5.71 12.32
C VAL A 225 -8.21 6.67 11.67
N VAL A 226 -6.91 6.48 11.90
CA VAL A 226 -5.87 7.39 11.41
C VAL A 226 -4.72 6.60 10.80
N ALA A 227 -4.39 6.91 9.54
CA ALA A 227 -3.22 6.41 8.83
C ALA A 227 -2.15 7.50 8.77
N LEU A 228 -0.91 7.18 9.16
CA LEU A 228 0.23 8.10 9.14
C LEU A 228 1.46 7.41 8.55
N MET A 229 2.14 8.02 7.58
CA MET A 229 3.35 7.41 6.98
C MET A 229 4.62 7.57 7.82
N PRO A 230 4.94 8.73 8.41
CA PRO A 230 6.04 8.86 9.36
C PRO A 230 5.88 8.01 10.63
N HIS A 231 7.00 7.80 11.33
CA HIS A 231 7.11 6.96 12.52
C HIS A 231 7.22 7.77 13.83
N PRO A 232 6.12 8.22 14.45
CA PRO A 232 6.17 8.90 15.75
C PRO A 232 6.66 7.96 16.88
N GLU A 233 6.48 6.64 16.76
CA GLU A 233 6.90 5.65 17.73
C GLU A 233 8.43 5.51 17.84
N ARG A 234 9.18 5.92 16.81
CA ARG A 234 10.63 5.76 16.75
C ARG A 234 11.41 6.90 17.39
N THR A 235 10.76 7.95 17.85
CA THR A 235 11.41 9.12 18.41
C THR A 235 10.60 9.78 19.53
N GLY A 236 11.30 10.44 20.48
CA GLY A 236 10.65 11.24 21.51
C GLY A 236 9.83 12.41 20.96
N ASN A 237 10.15 12.90 19.75
CA ASN A 237 9.41 13.95 19.07
C ASN A 237 7.97 13.53 18.73
N GLY A 238 7.69 12.22 18.61
CA GLY A 238 6.38 11.68 18.34
C GLY A 238 5.46 11.55 19.55
N LYS A 239 5.94 11.81 20.77
CA LYS A 239 5.14 11.70 21.99
C LYS A 239 3.81 12.48 21.95
N PRO A 240 3.73 13.71 21.41
CA PRO A 240 2.48 14.46 21.31
C PRO A 240 1.38 13.72 20.54
N TYR A 241 1.73 12.93 19.52
CA TYR A 241 0.79 12.09 18.75
C TYR A 241 0.09 11.06 19.64
N PHE A 242 0.84 10.34 20.48
CA PHE A 242 0.29 9.35 21.42
C PHE A 242 -0.40 9.98 22.62
N ASP A 243 0.04 11.14 23.09
CA ASP A 243 -0.65 11.89 24.15
C ASP A 243 -2.03 12.38 23.66
N SER A 244 -2.14 12.79 22.39
CA SER A 244 -3.42 13.11 21.75
C SER A 244 -4.33 11.88 21.70
N LEU A 245 -3.81 10.73 21.27
CA LEU A 245 -4.56 9.46 21.25
C LEU A 245 -5.13 9.12 22.62
N ARG A 246 -4.33 9.23 23.68
CA ARG A 246 -4.78 8.99 25.06
C ARG A 246 -5.91 9.93 25.43
N ARG A 247 -5.75 11.27 25.23
CA ARG A 247 -6.79 12.25 25.56
C ARG A 247 -8.09 11.97 24.79
N TRP A 248 -8.01 11.60 23.54
CA TRP A 248 -9.18 11.24 22.72
C TRP A 248 -9.96 10.07 23.35
N ILE A 249 -9.29 9.00 23.75
CA ILE A 249 -9.94 7.85 24.40
C ILE A 249 -10.57 8.25 25.72
N GLU A 250 -9.86 9.05 26.54
CA GLU A 250 -10.33 9.50 27.85
C GLU A 250 -11.55 10.45 27.79
N THR A 251 -11.68 11.24 26.70
CA THR A 251 -12.70 12.28 26.58
C THR A 251 -13.89 11.88 25.72
N ASN A 252 -13.68 11.18 24.61
CA ASN A 252 -14.73 10.92 23.61
C ASN A 252 -15.46 9.60 23.83
N GLY A 253 -14.93 8.73 24.67
CA GLY A 253 -15.50 7.41 24.86
C GLY A 253 -15.62 6.67 23.51
N ARG A 254 -16.67 5.89 23.31
CA ARG A 254 -16.98 5.28 22.01
C ARG A 254 -17.72 6.30 21.15
N SER A 255 -17.01 7.04 20.30
CA SER A 255 -17.56 8.14 19.50
C SER A 255 -18.06 7.63 18.15
N LYS A 256 -19.16 8.22 17.69
CA LYS A 256 -19.85 8.17 16.36
C LYS A 256 -19.67 6.88 15.54
N LYS A 257 -20.78 6.16 15.38
CA LYS A 257 -20.89 5.01 14.46
C LYS A 257 -20.62 5.46 13.01
N SER A 258 -19.70 4.80 12.34
CA SER A 258 -19.50 4.86 10.90
C SER A 258 -20.36 3.76 10.25
N VAL A 259 -20.86 3.99 9.05
CA VAL A 259 -21.64 2.99 8.30
C VAL A 259 -20.81 2.62 7.07
N ARG A 260 -20.40 1.36 7.00
CA ARG A 260 -19.68 0.82 5.83
C ARG A 260 -20.62 0.75 4.62
N ALA A 261 -20.18 1.27 3.48
CA ALA A 261 -20.94 1.13 2.22
C ALA A 261 -20.84 -0.32 1.70
N GLY A 262 -21.89 -0.78 1.03
CA GLY A 262 -21.95 -2.12 0.45
C GLY A 262 -21.01 -2.30 -0.75
N ASP A 263 -20.71 -3.56 -1.09
CA ASP A 263 -19.88 -3.95 -2.23
C ASP A 263 -20.47 -3.46 -3.55
N THR A 264 -19.60 -2.92 -4.42
CA THR A 264 -19.92 -2.53 -5.79
C THR A 264 -19.48 -3.63 -6.77
N GLU A 265 -20.22 -3.81 -7.87
CA GLU A 265 -19.76 -4.70 -8.95
C GLU A 265 -18.49 -4.14 -9.61
N GLY A 266 -17.47 -4.98 -9.71
CA GLY A 266 -16.22 -4.65 -10.38
C GLY A 266 -16.38 -4.61 -11.90
N VAL A 267 -15.71 -3.68 -12.52
CA VAL A 267 -15.62 -3.62 -13.98
C VAL A 267 -14.36 -4.36 -14.43
N LEU A 268 -14.52 -5.39 -15.26
CA LEU A 268 -13.37 -6.04 -15.90
C LEU A 268 -12.63 -5.01 -16.75
N PRO A 269 -11.30 -4.95 -16.57
CA PRO A 269 -10.49 -4.05 -17.34
C PRO A 269 -10.56 -4.34 -18.85
N ALA A 270 -10.44 -3.28 -19.65
CA ALA A 270 -10.51 -3.38 -21.11
C ALA A 270 -9.45 -4.34 -21.67
N ARG A 271 -9.81 -5.13 -22.68
CA ARG A 271 -8.84 -5.95 -23.43
C ARG A 271 -7.91 -5.03 -24.22
N LYS A 272 -6.61 -5.08 -23.92
CA LYS A 272 -5.58 -4.39 -24.72
C LYS A 272 -4.96 -5.37 -25.72
N LYS A 273 -4.97 -5.00 -27.01
CA LYS A 273 -4.07 -5.63 -28.00
C LYS A 273 -2.68 -5.02 -27.82
N ALA A 274 -1.70 -5.86 -27.60
CA ALA A 274 -0.32 -5.41 -27.54
C ALA A 274 0.23 -5.18 -28.95
N ASN A 275 0.71 -3.96 -29.20
CA ASN A 275 1.58 -3.67 -30.34
C ASN A 275 3.04 -3.80 -29.85
N GLY A 276 3.93 -4.35 -30.70
CA GLY A 276 5.34 -4.52 -30.35
C GLY A 276 5.68 -5.91 -29.80
N THR A 277 6.77 -6.00 -29.07
CA THR A 277 7.29 -7.22 -28.48
C THR A 277 7.04 -7.23 -26.99
N GLU A 278 6.39 -8.29 -26.51
CA GLU A 278 6.15 -8.54 -25.08
C GLU A 278 7.08 -9.63 -24.57
N ILE A 279 7.60 -9.44 -23.37
CA ILE A 279 8.52 -10.36 -22.70
C ILE A 279 7.93 -10.69 -21.34
N PHE A 280 7.74 -11.97 -21.09
CA PHE A 280 7.23 -12.52 -19.82
C PHE A 280 8.36 -13.30 -19.16
N ILE A 281 8.72 -12.91 -17.92
CA ILE A 281 9.81 -13.53 -17.17
C ILE A 281 9.23 -14.14 -15.90
N ALA A 282 9.43 -15.46 -15.72
CA ALA A 282 9.03 -16.16 -14.52
C ALA A 282 10.23 -16.82 -13.85
N THR A 283 10.20 -16.89 -12.53
CA THR A 283 11.20 -17.66 -11.79
C THR A 283 11.01 -19.17 -12.00
N ILE A 284 12.11 -19.93 -12.04
CA ILE A 284 12.12 -21.40 -12.09
C ILE A 284 12.17 -22.02 -10.69
N ILE A 285 12.40 -21.21 -9.66
CA ILE A 285 12.32 -21.60 -8.25
C ILE A 285 10.93 -21.26 -7.70
N VAL A 286 10.67 -21.66 -6.46
CA VAL A 286 9.41 -21.33 -5.79
C VAL A 286 9.22 -19.81 -5.72
N ASN A 287 8.11 -19.33 -6.28
CA ASN A 287 7.71 -17.95 -6.19
C ASN A 287 6.80 -17.74 -4.96
N ASN A 288 7.37 -17.25 -3.87
CA ASN A 288 6.62 -17.01 -2.65
C ASN A 288 5.61 -15.86 -2.78
N GLU A 289 5.89 -14.86 -3.64
CA GLU A 289 4.95 -13.78 -3.91
C GLU A 289 3.71 -14.32 -4.62
N GLU A 290 3.87 -15.08 -5.70
CA GLU A 290 2.78 -15.75 -6.42
C GLU A 290 1.89 -16.57 -5.48
N ARG A 291 2.51 -17.42 -4.63
CA ARG A 291 1.78 -18.23 -3.66
C ARG A 291 0.99 -17.41 -2.66
N THR A 292 1.57 -16.32 -2.16
CA THR A 292 0.89 -15.46 -1.19
C THR A 292 -0.28 -14.72 -1.83
N VAL A 293 -0.10 -14.18 -3.03
CA VAL A 293 -1.18 -13.54 -3.81
C VAL A 293 -2.28 -14.56 -4.15
N GLU A 294 -1.91 -15.78 -4.58
CA GLU A 294 -2.88 -16.86 -4.83
C GLU A 294 -3.69 -17.20 -3.57
N GLN A 295 -3.04 -17.36 -2.43
CA GLN A 295 -3.73 -17.65 -1.16
C GLN A 295 -4.68 -16.53 -0.75
N THR A 296 -4.29 -15.27 -0.98
CA THR A 296 -5.16 -14.12 -0.72
C THR A 296 -6.36 -14.13 -1.67
N ALA A 297 -6.13 -14.39 -2.96
CA ALA A 297 -7.19 -14.49 -3.97
C ALA A 297 -8.17 -15.65 -3.68
N LYS A 298 -7.70 -16.76 -3.12
CA LYS A 298 -8.54 -17.91 -2.73
C LYS A 298 -9.58 -17.59 -1.67
N LYS A 299 -9.43 -16.51 -0.92
CA LYS A 299 -10.48 -16.04 0.02
C LYS A 299 -11.75 -15.63 -0.74
N PHE A 300 -11.64 -15.19 -1.98
CA PHE A 300 -12.74 -14.73 -2.84
C PHE A 300 -13.09 -15.75 -3.94
N ALA A 301 -12.13 -16.57 -4.34
CA ALA A 301 -12.27 -17.57 -5.41
C ALA A 301 -11.46 -18.82 -5.05
N PRO A 302 -12.01 -19.79 -4.28
CA PRO A 302 -11.26 -20.91 -3.70
C PRO A 302 -10.51 -21.80 -4.70
N SER A 303 -11.02 -21.94 -5.94
CA SER A 303 -10.41 -22.77 -6.98
C SER A 303 -9.39 -22.06 -7.85
N ILE A 304 -9.15 -20.76 -7.63
CA ILE A 304 -8.20 -19.96 -8.42
C ILE A 304 -6.79 -20.55 -8.39
N ARG A 305 -6.13 -20.47 -9.53
CA ARG A 305 -4.70 -20.80 -9.68
C ARG A 305 -4.03 -19.63 -10.39
N LEU A 306 -2.85 -19.27 -9.92
CA LEU A 306 -2.05 -18.17 -10.46
C LEU A 306 -0.69 -18.67 -10.95
N GLN A 307 -0.22 -18.03 -12.00
CA GLN A 307 1.17 -18.04 -12.40
C GLN A 307 1.60 -16.60 -12.62
N GLN A 308 2.62 -16.16 -11.90
CA GLN A 308 3.09 -14.77 -11.94
C GLN A 308 4.29 -14.62 -12.87
N TRP A 309 4.26 -13.55 -13.67
CA TRP A 309 5.30 -13.18 -14.60
C TRP A 309 5.64 -11.69 -14.44
N LYS A 310 6.91 -11.35 -14.44
CA LYS A 310 7.35 -9.97 -14.74
C LYS A 310 7.03 -9.70 -16.20
N TYR A 311 6.40 -8.57 -16.47
CA TYR A 311 5.97 -8.18 -17.81
C TYR A 311 6.75 -6.97 -18.29
N LEU A 312 7.28 -7.06 -19.50
CA LEU A 312 7.94 -5.97 -20.20
C LEU A 312 7.39 -5.91 -21.63
N ARG A 313 7.19 -4.69 -22.14
CA ARG A 313 6.84 -4.45 -23.55
C ARG A 313 7.76 -3.39 -24.13
N THR A 314 8.10 -3.55 -25.39
CA THR A 314 8.91 -2.59 -26.15
C THR A 314 8.54 -2.61 -27.62
N GLU A 315 8.65 -1.46 -28.30
CA GLU A 315 8.50 -1.33 -29.74
C GLU A 315 9.84 -1.11 -30.45
N SER A 316 10.92 -0.86 -29.69
CA SER A 316 12.19 -0.40 -30.25
C SER A 316 13.41 -1.25 -29.91
N LYS A 317 13.36 -2.02 -28.80
CA LYS A 317 14.48 -2.84 -28.35
C LYS A 317 14.32 -4.30 -28.75
N ALA A 318 15.43 -4.93 -29.14
CA ALA A 318 15.45 -6.38 -29.39
C ALA A 318 15.36 -7.15 -28.06
N PRO A 319 14.63 -8.30 -28.01
CA PRO A 319 14.60 -9.14 -26.81
C PRO A 319 15.97 -9.56 -26.31
N ALA A 320 16.89 -9.85 -27.23
CA ALA A 320 18.26 -10.25 -26.91
C ALA A 320 19.03 -9.16 -26.15
N GLU A 321 18.78 -7.88 -26.43
CA GLU A 321 19.38 -6.75 -25.70
C GLU A 321 18.89 -6.74 -24.25
N LEU A 322 17.57 -6.79 -24.05
CA LEU A 322 16.94 -6.75 -22.71
C LEU A 322 17.27 -8.02 -21.89
N LEU A 323 17.23 -9.19 -22.50
CA LEU A 323 17.46 -10.47 -21.81
C LEU A 323 18.96 -10.79 -21.63
N SER A 324 19.85 -9.96 -22.12
CA SER A 324 21.29 -10.02 -21.82
C SER A 324 21.67 -9.14 -20.60
N ASP A 325 20.77 -8.27 -20.15
CA ASP A 325 20.99 -7.44 -18.97
C ASP A 325 20.57 -8.22 -17.71
N LEU A 326 21.53 -8.48 -16.82
CA LEU A 326 21.31 -9.23 -15.58
C LEU A 326 20.37 -8.53 -14.60
N SER A 327 20.18 -7.22 -14.73
CA SER A 327 19.18 -6.47 -13.95
C SER A 327 17.75 -6.75 -14.42
N VAL A 328 17.58 -7.20 -15.64
CA VAL A 328 16.31 -7.52 -16.28
C VAL A 328 16.02 -9.02 -16.16
N PHE A 329 16.98 -9.88 -16.51
CA PHE A 329 16.81 -11.32 -16.61
C PHE A 329 18.05 -12.09 -16.14
N ASN A 330 17.84 -13.09 -15.28
CA ASN A 330 18.89 -13.99 -14.81
C ASN A 330 18.57 -15.44 -15.19
N ALA A 331 19.21 -15.97 -16.22
CA ALA A 331 18.98 -17.30 -16.77
C ALA A 331 19.21 -18.47 -15.77
N ASN A 332 19.94 -18.24 -14.66
CA ASN A 332 20.16 -19.26 -13.63
C ASN A 332 18.92 -19.50 -12.75
N LYS A 333 18.00 -18.55 -12.68
CA LYS A 333 16.81 -18.62 -11.82
C LYS A 333 15.51 -18.23 -12.50
N GLU A 334 15.58 -17.82 -13.77
CA GLU A 334 14.43 -17.31 -14.52
C GLU A 334 14.34 -17.94 -15.91
N ARG A 335 13.13 -18.00 -16.43
CA ARG A 335 12.84 -18.32 -17.83
C ARG A 335 12.08 -17.16 -18.46
N ALA A 336 12.31 -16.93 -19.76
CA ALA A 336 11.61 -15.87 -20.48
C ALA A 336 10.84 -16.46 -21.67
N VAL A 337 9.65 -15.89 -21.88
CA VAL A 337 8.79 -16.13 -23.05
C VAL A 337 8.58 -14.80 -23.75
N ILE A 338 8.70 -14.80 -25.07
CA ILE A 338 8.56 -13.63 -25.93
C ILE A 338 7.28 -13.81 -26.75
N ARG A 339 6.42 -12.80 -26.79
CA ARG A 339 5.25 -12.76 -27.67
C ARG A 339 5.40 -11.64 -28.69
N ARG A 340 5.29 -11.98 -29.98
CA ARG A 340 5.42 -11.03 -31.08
C ARG A 340 4.62 -11.50 -32.28
N GLY A 341 3.77 -10.61 -32.83
CA GLY A 341 2.96 -10.94 -34.01
C GLY A 341 2.02 -12.14 -33.81
N GLY A 342 1.55 -12.39 -32.59
CA GLY A 342 0.69 -13.53 -32.26
C GLY A 342 1.42 -14.86 -32.08
N LYS A 343 2.75 -14.89 -32.24
CA LYS A 343 3.60 -16.06 -32.02
C LYS A 343 4.31 -15.97 -30.67
N LEU A 344 4.59 -17.14 -30.09
CA LEU A 344 5.29 -17.30 -28.81
C LEU A 344 6.67 -17.95 -29.06
N PHE A 345 7.66 -17.46 -28.33
CA PHE A 345 9.04 -17.98 -28.38
C PHE A 345 9.57 -18.14 -26.96
N ARG A 346 10.33 -19.21 -26.73
CA ARG A 346 11.15 -19.37 -25.54
C ARG A 346 12.53 -18.74 -25.82
N TRP A 347 13.06 -18.03 -24.84
CA TRP A 347 14.43 -17.55 -24.87
C TRP A 347 15.42 -18.65 -24.45
N ASP A 348 16.32 -19.08 -25.36
CA ASP A 348 17.46 -19.92 -25.02
C ASP A 348 18.66 -19.01 -24.68
N ALA A 349 18.92 -18.87 -23.37
CA ALA A 349 19.97 -17.97 -22.89
C ALA A 349 21.39 -18.48 -23.24
N ALA A 350 21.59 -19.79 -23.35
CA ALA A 350 22.89 -20.37 -23.71
C ALA A 350 23.25 -20.10 -25.16
N LYS A 351 22.26 -20.18 -26.06
CA LYS A 351 22.45 -19.95 -27.49
C LYS A 351 22.11 -18.51 -27.89
N LYS A 352 21.61 -17.68 -26.96
CA LYS A 352 21.14 -16.30 -27.19
C LYS A 352 20.19 -16.18 -28.40
N ARG A 353 19.21 -17.09 -28.48
CA ARG A 353 18.25 -17.14 -29.57
C ARG A 353 16.83 -17.44 -29.09
N GLU A 354 15.89 -17.09 -29.93
CA GLU A 354 14.47 -17.41 -29.78
C GLU A 354 14.17 -18.76 -30.39
N GLU A 355 13.39 -19.62 -29.66
CA GLU A 355 12.88 -20.91 -30.16
C GLU A 355 11.35 -20.85 -30.13
N GLU A 356 10.71 -21.01 -31.31
CA GLU A 356 9.24 -20.94 -31.44
C GLU A 356 8.58 -22.03 -30.59
N LEU A 357 7.53 -21.65 -29.85
CA LEU A 357 6.72 -22.56 -29.04
C LEU A 357 5.47 -22.96 -29.82
N ALA A 358 5.18 -24.28 -29.86
CA ALA A 358 3.95 -24.80 -30.45
C ALA A 358 2.72 -24.50 -29.58
N ASP A 359 2.88 -24.57 -28.26
CA ASP A 359 1.83 -24.41 -27.27
C ASP A 359 2.06 -23.19 -26.38
N THR A 360 0.96 -22.62 -25.88
CA THR A 360 1.03 -21.52 -24.93
C THR A 360 1.48 -22.00 -23.53
N PRO A 361 2.46 -21.34 -22.90
CA PRO A 361 2.86 -21.66 -21.53
C PRO A 361 1.93 -21.01 -20.48
N PHE A 362 0.95 -20.22 -20.90
CA PHE A 362 0.05 -19.49 -20.02
C PHE A 362 -1.25 -20.28 -19.81
N ALA A 363 -1.64 -20.42 -18.53
CA ALA A 363 -2.92 -21.06 -18.17
C ALA A 363 -4.01 -20.02 -17.95
N GLY A 364 -5.06 -20.01 -18.80
CA GLY A 364 -6.23 -19.15 -18.64
C GLY A 364 -6.03 -17.70 -19.07
N ALA A 365 -6.68 -16.76 -18.37
CA ALA A 365 -6.67 -15.34 -18.72
C ALA A 365 -5.37 -14.65 -18.22
N LEU A 366 -4.83 -13.74 -19.03
CA LEU A 366 -3.68 -12.93 -18.64
C LEU A 366 -4.14 -11.58 -18.12
N LEU A 367 -3.92 -11.31 -16.84
CA LEU A 367 -4.15 -10.04 -16.19
C LEU A 367 -2.82 -9.30 -16.01
N MET A 368 -2.65 -8.16 -16.64
CA MET A 368 -1.46 -7.33 -16.53
C MET A 368 -1.77 -6.12 -15.66
N ARG A 369 -1.05 -5.99 -14.54
CA ARG A 369 -1.01 -4.80 -13.69
C ARG A 369 0.18 -3.92 -14.08
N LYS A 370 -0.07 -2.66 -14.31
CA LYS A 370 0.93 -1.63 -14.56
C LYS A 370 0.79 -0.53 -13.49
N ASP A 371 1.87 -0.19 -12.81
CA ASP A 371 1.86 0.91 -11.84
C ASP A 371 1.76 2.27 -12.55
N VAL A 372 1.15 3.26 -11.90
CA VAL A 372 0.99 4.63 -12.41
C VAL A 372 1.64 5.60 -11.42
N PRO A 373 2.70 6.33 -11.86
CA PRO A 373 3.40 6.24 -13.14
C PRO A 373 4.24 4.96 -13.28
N ASP A 374 4.38 4.46 -14.51
CA ASP A 374 5.21 3.30 -14.83
C ASP A 374 6.71 3.67 -14.86
N THR A 375 7.31 3.73 -13.69
CA THR A 375 8.76 4.03 -13.56
C THR A 375 9.65 2.85 -13.99
N GLY A 376 9.11 1.62 -14.05
CA GLY A 376 9.84 0.45 -14.51
C GLY A 376 10.02 0.37 -16.02
N ALA A 377 9.27 1.19 -16.79
CA ALA A 377 9.44 1.31 -18.24
C ALA A 377 10.69 2.10 -18.64
N ALA A 378 11.33 2.77 -17.68
CA ALA A 378 12.60 3.47 -17.95
C ALA A 378 13.63 2.49 -18.53
N GLY A 379 14.20 2.84 -19.68
CA GLY A 379 15.15 1.96 -20.36
C GLY A 379 14.55 0.96 -21.35
N LEU A 380 13.22 0.78 -21.42
CA LEU A 380 12.57 -0.10 -22.41
C LEU A 380 12.43 0.54 -23.81
N GLY A 381 12.70 1.83 -23.92
CA GLY A 381 12.62 2.57 -25.18
C GLY A 381 11.19 2.91 -25.59
N ARG A 382 10.98 3.18 -26.88
CA ARG A 382 9.68 3.59 -27.42
C ARG A 382 8.61 2.52 -27.16
N GLY A 383 7.43 2.96 -26.73
CA GLY A 383 6.31 2.08 -26.40
C GLY A 383 6.59 1.17 -25.20
N GLY A 384 7.59 1.52 -24.37
CA GLY A 384 7.94 0.74 -23.17
C GLY A 384 6.81 0.71 -22.16
N GLU A 385 6.50 -0.51 -21.67
CA GLU A 385 5.65 -0.72 -20.50
C GLU A 385 6.27 -1.79 -19.61
N SER A 386 6.09 -1.65 -18.30
CA SER A 386 6.50 -2.66 -17.34
C SER A 386 5.34 -2.99 -16.40
N GLY A 387 5.38 -4.18 -15.81
CA GLY A 387 4.36 -4.58 -14.86
C GLY A 387 4.48 -6.00 -14.36
N VAL A 388 3.42 -6.47 -13.74
CA VAL A 388 3.24 -7.86 -13.32
C VAL A 388 2.07 -8.45 -14.08
N CYS A 389 2.28 -9.60 -14.71
CA CYS A 389 1.25 -10.35 -15.39
C CYS A 389 0.91 -11.62 -14.59
N TYR A 390 -0.37 -11.83 -14.33
CA TYR A 390 -0.90 -13.03 -13.72
C TYR A 390 -1.65 -13.86 -14.78
N ALA A 391 -1.20 -15.09 -15.05
CA ALA A 391 -2.02 -16.06 -15.76
C ALA A 391 -2.98 -16.69 -14.74
N VAL A 392 -4.27 -16.45 -14.94
CA VAL A 392 -5.35 -16.82 -14.00
C VAL A 392 -6.17 -17.95 -14.57
N SER A 393 -6.28 -19.06 -13.82
CA SER A 393 -7.05 -20.23 -14.20
C SER A 393 -7.86 -20.81 -13.04
N GLY A 394 -8.62 -21.86 -13.29
CA GLY A 394 -9.41 -22.59 -12.28
C GLY A 394 -10.71 -21.90 -11.86
N ILE A 395 -11.07 -20.76 -12.46
CA ILE A 395 -12.31 -20.03 -12.19
C ILE A 395 -13.01 -19.61 -13.48
N PRO A 396 -14.37 -19.52 -13.49
CA PRO A 396 -15.12 -18.94 -14.60
C PRO A 396 -14.81 -17.43 -14.78
N GLU A 397 -14.94 -16.93 -16.02
CA GLU A 397 -14.71 -15.50 -16.32
C GLU A 397 -15.60 -14.56 -15.48
N GLY A 398 -16.84 -14.95 -15.20
CA GLY A 398 -17.75 -14.16 -14.35
C GLY A 398 -17.25 -13.96 -12.93
N VAL A 399 -16.57 -14.96 -12.35
CA VAL A 399 -15.96 -14.84 -11.00
C VAL A 399 -14.78 -13.88 -11.01
N LEU A 400 -14.05 -13.83 -12.12
CA LEU A 400 -12.93 -12.90 -12.27
C LEU A 400 -13.37 -11.42 -12.22
N ARG A 401 -14.67 -11.12 -12.43
CA ARG A 401 -15.25 -9.78 -12.37
C ARG A 401 -15.57 -9.31 -10.94
N SER A 402 -15.41 -10.15 -9.94
CA SER A 402 -15.65 -9.78 -8.55
C SER A 402 -14.69 -8.65 -8.10
N GLN A 403 -15.25 -7.52 -7.64
CA GLN A 403 -14.46 -6.38 -7.20
C GLN A 403 -13.45 -6.76 -6.12
N PRO A 404 -13.80 -7.49 -5.04
CA PRO A 404 -12.83 -7.89 -4.02
C PRO A 404 -11.68 -8.76 -4.57
N LEU A 405 -11.96 -9.59 -5.59
CA LEU A 405 -10.92 -10.39 -6.24
C LEU A 405 -9.99 -9.52 -7.10
N LEU A 406 -10.53 -8.58 -7.88
CA LEU A 406 -9.75 -7.67 -8.72
C LEU A 406 -8.83 -6.78 -7.86
N GLU A 407 -9.29 -6.37 -6.69
CA GLU A 407 -8.52 -5.57 -5.73
C GLU A 407 -7.34 -6.33 -5.12
N VAL A 408 -7.30 -7.66 -5.18
CA VAL A 408 -6.10 -8.43 -4.83
C VAL A 408 -4.98 -8.15 -5.83
N PHE A 409 -5.31 -8.05 -7.12
CA PHE A 409 -4.32 -7.85 -8.18
C PHE A 409 -3.94 -6.38 -8.36
N CYS A 410 -4.86 -5.45 -8.12
CA CYS A 410 -4.68 -4.04 -8.47
C CYS A 410 -5.38 -3.12 -7.46
N ASN A 411 -4.71 -2.06 -7.02
CA ASN A 411 -5.37 -0.90 -6.46
C ASN A 411 -5.56 0.14 -7.57
N PRO A 412 -6.81 0.44 -7.99
CA PRO A 412 -7.08 1.27 -9.16
C PRO A 412 -6.62 2.71 -9.01
N HIS A 413 -6.26 3.14 -7.81
CA HIS A 413 -5.76 4.50 -7.53
C HIS A 413 -4.24 4.65 -7.72
N ALA A 414 -3.52 3.53 -7.91
CA ALA A 414 -2.07 3.55 -8.12
C ALA A 414 -1.61 2.67 -9.28
N SER A 415 -2.52 1.90 -9.90
CA SER A 415 -2.17 1.00 -11.00
C SER A 415 -3.35 0.75 -11.93
N GLU A 416 -3.04 0.41 -13.16
CA GLU A 416 -4.00 -0.03 -14.17
C GLU A 416 -3.98 -1.56 -14.25
N LEU A 417 -5.15 -2.18 -14.36
CA LEU A 417 -5.29 -3.60 -14.65
C LEU A 417 -5.85 -3.76 -16.07
N SER A 418 -5.30 -4.65 -16.86
CA SER A 418 -5.80 -4.96 -18.21
C SER A 418 -5.75 -6.45 -18.51
N VAL A 419 -6.73 -6.94 -19.29
CA VAL A 419 -6.68 -8.27 -19.87
C VAL A 419 -5.86 -8.17 -21.16
N ILE A 420 -4.77 -8.92 -21.29
CA ILE A 420 -3.93 -8.98 -22.46
C ILE A 420 -4.14 -10.32 -23.18
N SER A 421 -4.43 -10.24 -24.47
CA SER A 421 -4.74 -11.42 -25.31
C SER A 421 -3.59 -11.73 -26.25
#